data_fd0efb55e6434f62398efe2ba1c37858
#
_entry.id   fd0efb55e6434f62398efe2ba1c37858
#
_cell.length_a   1.000
_cell.length_b   1.000
_cell.length_c   1.000
_cell.angle_alpha   90.00
_cell.angle_beta   90.00
_cell.angle_gamma   90.00
#
_symmetry.space_group_name_H-M   'P 1'
#
loop_
_entity.id
_entity.type
_entity.pdbx_description
1 polymer ?
#
loop_
_entity_poly.entity_id
_entity_poly.type
_entity_poly.pdbx_seq_one_letter_code
_entity_poly.pdbx_strand_id
1 'polypeptide(L)'
;MILTNEEKNQTGKEEIRILYCIAVLIDKGQKGQDYAEYILNYCADRKIFPLVQIYQDQEKFFGEIQKTIPSIVLLALQGVAGLNAAEHLRSLHPKCKIIWCSDLDFSLHAFKLRVEYFFMEPVEEQKLWEGLTACFGRR
;
A
#
# COMPACT_ATOMS: atom_id res chain seq x y z
N MET A 1 -14.07 1.71 -5.41
CA MET A 1 -15.51 1.92 -5.48
C MET A 1 -16.23 1.03 -4.49
N ILE A 2 -17.17 1.59 -3.77
CA ILE A 2 -17.98 0.83 -2.82
C ILE A 2 -19.22 0.36 -3.55
N LEU A 3 -19.62 -0.90 -3.32
CA LEU A 3 -20.85 -1.40 -3.90
C LEU A 3 -22.05 -0.65 -3.34
N THR A 4 -22.94 -0.24 -4.21
CA THR A 4 -24.19 0.37 -3.78
C THR A 4 -25.13 -0.70 -3.28
N ASN A 5 -26.11 -0.29 -2.48
CA ASN A 5 -27.15 -1.21 -2.03
C ASN A 5 -27.94 -1.77 -3.21
N GLU A 6 -28.07 -0.98 -4.27
CA GLU A 6 -28.76 -1.41 -5.47
C GLU A 6 -28.08 -2.57 -6.15
N GLU A 7 -26.76 -2.54 -6.24
CA GLU A 7 -26.00 -3.62 -6.83
C GLU A 7 -26.14 -4.91 -6.03
N LYS A 8 -26.17 -4.79 -4.71
CA LYS A 8 -26.39 -5.95 -3.84
C LYS A 8 -27.79 -6.54 -4.03
N ASN A 9 -28.77 -5.70 -4.19
CA ASN A 9 -30.17 -6.13 -4.31
C ASN A 9 -30.46 -6.74 -5.68
N GLN A 10 -29.80 -6.28 -6.72
CA GLN A 10 -30.01 -6.79 -8.06
C GLN A 10 -29.67 -8.25 -8.21
N THR A 11 -28.71 -8.73 -7.45
CA THR A 11 -28.30 -10.11 -7.53
C THR A 11 -29.16 -11.03 -6.67
N GLY A 12 -30.02 -10.46 -5.83
CA GLY A 12 -30.78 -11.23 -4.85
C GLY A 12 -29.91 -11.86 -3.77
N LYS A 13 -28.63 -11.56 -3.79
CA LYS A 13 -27.65 -12.02 -2.82
C LYS A 13 -26.80 -10.85 -2.41
N GLU A 14 -26.46 -10.78 -1.13
CA GLU A 14 -25.47 -9.82 -0.70
C GLU A 14 -24.11 -10.33 -1.09
N GLU A 15 -23.53 -9.71 -2.09
CA GLU A 15 -22.14 -9.93 -2.41
C GLU A 15 -21.32 -8.97 -1.56
N ILE A 16 -20.54 -9.54 -0.66
CA ILE A 16 -19.58 -8.74 0.08
C ILE A 16 -18.33 -8.66 -0.77
N ARG A 17 -18.11 -7.49 -1.38
CA ARG A 17 -16.86 -7.20 -2.04
C ARG A 17 -16.02 -6.37 -1.11
N ILE A 18 -14.83 -6.85 -0.86
CA ILE A 18 -13.88 -6.09 -0.06
C ILE A 18 -13.20 -5.10 -1.00
N LEU A 19 -13.37 -3.83 -0.72
CA LEU A 19 -12.67 -2.78 -1.46
C LEU A 19 -11.30 -2.60 -0.83
N TYR A 20 -10.27 -2.93 -1.60
CA TYR A 20 -8.90 -2.65 -1.17
C TYR A 20 -8.51 -1.25 -1.61
N CYS A 21 -8.02 -0.49 -0.68
CA CYS A 21 -7.45 0.81 -0.95
C CYS A 21 -5.95 0.71 -0.71
N ILE A 22 -5.17 0.92 -1.75
CA ILE A 22 -3.72 0.84 -1.65
C ILE A 22 -3.16 2.23 -1.90
N ALA A 23 -2.44 2.74 -0.92
CA ALA A 23 -1.82 4.05 -1.01
C ALA A 23 -0.33 3.90 -1.30
N VAL A 24 0.18 4.73 -2.18
CA VAL A 24 1.60 4.76 -2.53
C VAL A 24 2.14 6.13 -2.19
N LEU A 25 3.11 6.19 -1.29
CA LEU A 25 3.77 7.44 -0.90
C LEU A 25 5.19 7.43 -1.43
N ILE A 26 5.51 8.38 -2.28
CA ILE A 26 6.81 8.48 -2.96
C ILE A 26 7.38 9.89 -2.78
N ASP A 27 8.66 10.03 -3.11
CA ASP A 27 9.31 11.35 -3.09
C ASP A 27 8.80 12.22 -4.22
N LYS A 28 8.88 13.53 -4.03
CA LYS A 28 8.58 14.49 -5.09
C LYS A 28 9.49 14.25 -6.28
N GLY A 29 8.90 14.34 -7.47
CA GLY A 29 9.64 14.16 -8.71
C GLY A 29 9.74 12.72 -9.17
N GLN A 30 9.40 11.77 -8.33
CA GLN A 30 9.33 10.38 -8.76
C GLN A 30 8.00 10.09 -9.47
N LYS A 31 8.05 9.14 -10.38
CA LYS A 31 6.84 8.72 -11.10
C LYS A 31 6.29 7.47 -10.44
N GLY A 32 5.10 7.60 -9.87
CA GLY A 32 4.45 6.48 -9.21
C GLY A 32 3.66 5.57 -10.14
N GLN A 33 3.59 5.91 -11.42
CA GLN A 33 2.75 5.17 -12.37
C GLN A 33 3.20 3.74 -12.57
N ASP A 34 4.52 3.51 -12.60
CA ASP A 34 5.04 2.15 -12.74
C ASP A 34 4.67 1.30 -11.53
N TYR A 35 4.72 1.89 -10.35
CA TYR A 35 4.34 1.18 -9.13
C TYR A 35 2.86 0.83 -9.14
N ALA A 36 2.04 1.75 -9.59
CA ALA A 36 0.61 1.50 -9.71
C ALA A 36 0.32 0.39 -10.72
N GLU A 37 1.03 0.38 -11.85
CA GLU A 37 0.89 -0.69 -12.84
C GLU A 37 1.27 -2.05 -12.27
N TYR A 38 2.39 -2.13 -11.56
CA TYR A 38 2.82 -3.38 -10.94
C TYR A 38 1.78 -3.89 -9.95
N ILE A 39 1.23 -2.99 -9.15
CA ILE A 39 0.20 -3.34 -8.17
C ILE A 39 -1.06 -3.83 -8.87
N LEU A 40 -1.52 -3.09 -9.87
CA LEU A 40 -2.74 -3.43 -10.58
C LEU A 40 -2.62 -4.75 -11.33
N ASN A 41 -1.46 -5.00 -11.95
CA ASN A 41 -1.23 -6.27 -12.65
C ASN A 41 -1.23 -7.45 -11.67
N TYR A 42 -0.57 -7.29 -10.53
CA TYR A 42 -0.59 -8.32 -9.50
C TYR A 42 -2.00 -8.64 -9.04
N CYS A 43 -2.76 -7.60 -8.77
CA CYS A 43 -4.12 -7.75 -8.24
C CYS A 43 -5.07 -8.30 -9.28
N ALA A 44 -4.92 -7.92 -10.54
CA ALA A 44 -5.78 -8.39 -11.61
C ALA A 44 -5.68 -9.91 -11.77
N ASP A 45 -4.47 -10.45 -11.68
CA ASP A 45 -4.26 -11.90 -11.76
C ASP A 45 -4.98 -12.64 -10.63
N ARG A 46 -5.26 -11.97 -9.54
CA ARG A 46 -5.97 -12.52 -8.39
C ARG A 46 -7.42 -12.09 -8.33
N LYS A 47 -7.89 -11.42 -9.37
CA LYS A 47 -9.27 -10.91 -9.47
C LYS A 47 -9.59 -9.93 -8.34
N ILE A 48 -8.60 -9.14 -7.95
CA ILE A 48 -8.74 -8.05 -6.99
C ILE A 48 -8.57 -6.75 -7.76
N PHE A 49 -9.47 -5.80 -7.54
CA PHE A 49 -9.44 -4.52 -8.25
C PHE A 49 -9.39 -3.38 -7.24
N PRO A 50 -8.19 -3.05 -6.72
CA PRO A 50 -8.05 -2.04 -5.69
C PRO A 50 -8.13 -0.63 -6.26
N LEU A 51 -8.46 0.31 -5.39
CA LEU A 51 -8.24 1.71 -5.66
C LEU A 51 -6.80 2.02 -5.27
N VAL A 52 -5.99 2.45 -6.22
CA VAL A 52 -4.60 2.81 -5.97
C VAL A 52 -4.46 4.32 -6.02
N GLN A 53 -3.98 4.91 -4.94
CA GLN A 53 -3.77 6.35 -4.84
C GLN A 53 -2.30 6.63 -4.62
N ILE A 54 -1.75 7.58 -5.38
CA ILE A 54 -0.34 7.95 -5.32
C ILE A 54 -0.22 9.32 -4.68
N TYR A 55 0.66 9.42 -3.70
CA TYR A 55 0.94 10.65 -2.97
C TYR A 55 2.41 11.01 -3.10
N GLN A 56 2.68 12.28 -3.32
CA GLN A 56 4.04 12.84 -3.32
C GLN A 56 4.23 13.85 -2.18
N ASP A 57 3.18 14.08 -1.41
CA ASP A 57 3.17 15.03 -0.31
C ASP A 57 2.77 14.30 0.97
N GLN A 58 3.70 14.29 1.93
CA GLN A 58 3.46 13.57 3.18
C GLN A 58 2.32 14.17 4.01
N GLU A 59 2.20 15.49 4.02
CA GLU A 59 1.12 16.14 4.77
C GLU A 59 -0.24 15.72 4.22
N LYS A 60 -0.37 15.74 2.90
CA LYS A 60 -1.61 15.32 2.26
C LYS A 60 -1.90 13.85 2.53
N PHE A 61 -0.87 13.01 2.41
CA PHE A 61 -1.01 11.58 2.65
C PHE A 61 -1.51 11.33 4.07
N PHE A 62 -0.81 11.86 5.07
CA PHE A 62 -1.19 11.61 6.46
C PHE A 62 -2.53 12.25 6.82
N GLY A 63 -2.87 13.38 6.20
CA GLY A 63 -4.16 14.00 6.40
C GLY A 63 -5.31 13.12 5.90
N GLU A 64 -5.14 12.50 4.76
CA GLU A 64 -6.19 11.68 4.16
C GLU A 64 -6.34 10.32 4.82
N ILE A 65 -5.24 9.69 5.23
CA ILE A 65 -5.33 8.37 5.85
C ILE A 65 -5.92 8.41 7.25
N GLN A 66 -6.01 9.59 7.87
CA GLN A 66 -6.74 9.73 9.12
C GLN A 66 -8.22 9.50 8.92
N LYS A 67 -8.73 9.84 7.75
CA LYS A 67 -10.15 9.69 7.43
C LYS A 67 -10.47 8.34 6.81
N THR A 68 -9.62 7.88 5.94
CA THR A 68 -9.79 6.61 5.24
C THR A 68 -8.51 5.80 5.36
N ILE A 69 -8.58 4.72 6.13
CA ILE A 69 -7.42 3.89 6.39
C ILE A 69 -7.18 2.99 5.17
N PRO A 70 -6.00 3.08 4.53
CA PRO A 70 -5.71 2.17 3.43
C PRO A 70 -5.45 0.76 3.94
N SER A 71 -5.76 -0.23 3.10
CA SER A 71 -5.48 -1.62 3.42
C SER A 71 -3.98 -1.90 3.41
N ILE A 72 -3.31 -1.33 2.42
CA ILE A 72 -1.87 -1.51 2.21
C ILE A 72 -1.28 -0.14 1.87
N VAL A 73 -0.10 0.13 2.41
CA VAL A 73 0.67 1.32 2.04
C VAL A 73 2.03 0.88 1.50
N LEU A 74 2.37 1.37 0.33
CA LEU A 74 3.73 1.26 -0.19
C LEU A 74 4.45 2.57 0.12
N LEU A 75 5.47 2.49 0.96
CA LEU A 75 6.34 3.63 1.25
C LEU A 75 7.61 3.49 0.43
N ALA A 76 7.86 4.45 -0.44
CA ALA A 76 9.08 4.48 -1.26
C ALA A 76 9.72 5.86 -1.14
N LEU A 77 10.13 6.18 0.08
CA LEU A 77 10.76 7.44 0.41
C LEU A 77 12.24 7.21 0.74
N GLN A 78 13.09 8.10 0.26
CA GLN A 78 14.52 8.00 0.52
C GLN A 78 14.90 8.54 1.88
N GLY A 79 15.97 7.99 2.44
CA GLY A 79 16.60 8.49 3.63
C GLY A 79 15.76 8.38 4.89
N VAL A 80 16.06 9.25 5.84
CA VAL A 80 15.40 9.25 7.15
C VAL A 80 13.92 9.61 7.04
N ALA A 81 13.53 10.33 5.98
CA ALA A 81 12.13 10.63 5.76
C ALA A 81 11.28 9.35 5.65
N GLY A 82 11.83 8.32 5.02
CA GLY A 82 11.14 7.03 4.93
C GLY A 82 10.98 6.37 6.28
N LEU A 83 12.02 6.41 7.11
CA LEU A 83 11.94 5.86 8.47
C LEU A 83 10.90 6.61 9.31
N ASN A 84 10.94 7.94 9.26
CA ASN A 84 9.99 8.74 10.02
C ASN A 84 8.55 8.47 9.58
N ALA A 85 8.34 8.35 8.28
CA ALA A 85 7.01 8.06 7.74
C ALA A 85 6.53 6.67 8.17
N ALA A 86 7.41 5.68 8.15
CA ALA A 86 7.07 4.32 8.58
C ALA A 86 6.69 4.29 10.05
N GLU A 87 7.44 4.97 10.90
CA GLU A 87 7.15 5.04 12.33
C GLU A 87 5.82 5.75 12.58
N HIS A 88 5.60 6.86 11.90
CA HIS A 88 4.37 7.63 12.06
C HIS A 88 3.15 6.83 11.59
N LEU A 89 3.28 6.17 10.45
CA LEU A 89 2.20 5.35 9.91
C LEU A 89 1.84 4.20 10.86
N ARG A 90 2.84 3.51 11.37
CA ARG A 90 2.59 2.39 12.29
C ARG A 90 1.94 2.87 13.59
N SER A 91 2.33 4.05 14.05
CA SER A 91 1.72 4.66 15.24
C SER A 91 0.26 5.00 15.01
N LEU A 92 -0.08 5.55 13.84
CA LEU A 92 -1.45 5.93 13.51
C LEU A 92 -2.35 4.73 13.24
N HIS A 93 -1.83 3.75 12.52
CA HIS A 93 -2.60 2.60 12.08
C HIS A 93 -1.85 1.31 12.35
N PRO A 94 -1.97 0.78 13.56
CA PRO A 94 -1.19 -0.41 13.96
C PRO A 94 -1.46 -1.65 13.12
N LYS A 95 -2.61 -1.71 12.45
CA LYS A 95 -2.98 -2.89 11.66
C LYS A 95 -2.80 -2.71 10.17
N CYS A 96 -2.41 -1.52 9.72
CA CYS A 96 -2.18 -1.28 8.31
C CYS A 96 -0.99 -2.11 7.83
N LYS A 97 -1.12 -2.68 6.64
CA LYS A 97 -0.03 -3.46 6.05
C LYS A 97 0.90 -2.54 5.29
N ILE A 98 2.18 -2.70 5.49
CA ILE A 98 3.19 -1.80 4.96
C ILE A 98 4.20 -2.57 4.12
N ILE A 99 4.43 -2.08 2.91
CA ILE A 99 5.57 -2.46 2.07
C ILE A 99 6.47 -1.24 2.05
N TRP A 100 7.73 -1.42 2.43
CA TRP A 100 8.65 -0.30 2.58
C TRP A 100 9.88 -0.49 1.71
N CYS A 101 10.14 0.48 0.83
CA CYS A 101 11.33 0.52 0.00
C CYS A 101 12.16 1.74 0.37
N SER A 102 13.46 1.56 0.50
CA SER A 102 14.37 2.64 0.87
C SER A 102 15.71 2.49 0.14
N ASP A 103 16.43 3.60 0.06
CA ASP A 103 17.80 3.62 -0.42
C ASP A 103 18.80 3.22 0.67
N LEU A 104 18.35 3.18 1.93
CA LEU A 104 19.15 2.77 3.07
C LEU A 104 18.62 1.48 3.67
N ASP A 105 19.50 0.74 4.32
CA ASP A 105 19.09 -0.54 4.92
C ASP A 105 18.45 -0.31 6.29
N PHE A 106 17.15 -0.20 6.30
CA PHE A 106 16.35 -0.10 7.51
C PHE A 106 15.70 -1.43 7.89
N SER A 107 16.28 -2.54 7.48
CA SER A 107 15.65 -3.85 7.72
C SER A 107 15.38 -4.14 9.19
N LEU A 108 16.26 -3.71 10.10
CA LEU A 108 16.04 -3.89 11.52
C LEU A 108 14.86 -3.06 12.03
N HIS A 109 14.77 -1.82 11.56
CA HIS A 109 13.63 -0.95 11.89
C HIS A 109 12.33 -1.52 11.33
N ALA A 110 12.37 -2.02 10.10
CA ALA A 110 11.21 -2.63 9.47
C ALA A 110 10.72 -3.83 10.27
N PHE A 111 11.64 -4.65 10.76
CA PHE A 111 11.30 -5.78 11.61
C PHE A 111 10.61 -5.32 12.89
N LYS A 112 11.17 -4.32 13.57
CA LYS A 112 10.60 -3.79 14.80
C LYS A 112 9.23 -3.17 14.60
N LEU A 113 9.03 -2.53 13.45
CA LEU A 113 7.75 -1.92 13.11
C LEU A 113 6.75 -2.91 12.53
N ARG A 114 7.15 -4.18 12.41
CA ARG A 114 6.32 -5.25 11.85
C ARG A 114 5.80 -4.90 10.46
N VAL A 115 6.68 -4.33 9.64
CA VAL A 115 6.42 -4.08 8.24
C VAL A 115 6.32 -5.43 7.53
N GLU A 116 5.33 -5.60 6.68
CA GLU A 116 5.11 -6.88 6.00
C GLU A 116 6.24 -7.23 5.05
N TYR A 117 6.82 -6.23 4.42
CA TYR A 117 7.92 -6.48 3.50
C TYR A 117 8.78 -5.23 3.35
N PHE A 118 10.10 -5.42 3.46
CA PHE A 118 11.06 -4.34 3.26
C PHE A 118 12.05 -4.75 2.18
N PHE A 119 12.38 -3.83 1.27
CA PHE A 119 13.45 -4.06 0.31
C PHE A 119 14.16 -2.75 -0.01
N MET A 120 15.37 -2.88 -0.53
CA MET A 120 16.14 -1.70 -0.93
C MET A 120 15.91 -1.40 -2.40
N GLU A 121 16.04 -0.11 -2.77
CA GLU A 121 15.93 0.32 -4.16
C GLU A 121 16.87 -0.46 -5.05
N PRO A 122 16.56 -0.62 -6.34
CA PRO A 122 15.41 -0.04 -7.05
C PRO A 122 14.11 -0.82 -6.82
N VAL A 123 12.98 -0.14 -7.04
CA VAL A 123 11.68 -0.79 -7.00
C VAL A 123 11.51 -1.59 -8.29
N GLU A 124 11.61 -2.89 -8.17
CA GLU A 124 11.42 -3.82 -9.27
C GLU A 124 10.09 -4.53 -9.10
N GLU A 125 9.48 -4.88 -10.21
CA GLU A 125 8.16 -5.55 -10.19
C GLU A 125 8.18 -6.80 -9.30
N GLN A 126 9.22 -7.61 -9.43
CA GLN A 126 9.33 -8.85 -8.66
C GLN A 126 9.33 -8.59 -7.15
N LYS A 127 10.11 -7.61 -6.71
CA LYS A 127 10.19 -7.28 -5.29
C LYS A 127 8.86 -6.76 -4.76
N LEU A 128 8.20 -5.91 -5.55
CA LEU A 128 6.91 -5.38 -5.16
C LEU A 128 5.86 -6.49 -5.09
N TRP A 129 5.91 -7.43 -6.02
CA TRP A 129 5.01 -8.59 -6.01
C TRP A 129 5.22 -9.46 -4.78
N GLU A 130 6.48 -9.64 -4.35
CA GLU A 130 6.76 -10.35 -3.12
C GLU A 130 6.16 -9.64 -1.91
N GLY A 131 6.25 -8.31 -1.89
CA GLY A 131 5.64 -7.51 -0.84
C GLY A 131 4.13 -7.65 -0.81
N LEU A 132 3.50 -7.61 -1.98
CA LEU A 132 2.05 -7.79 -2.08
C LEU A 132 1.64 -9.19 -1.63
N THR A 133 2.43 -10.19 -1.97
CA THR A 133 2.17 -11.56 -1.50
C THR A 133 2.24 -11.63 0.03
N ALA A 134 3.20 -10.92 0.63
CA ALA A 134 3.29 -10.86 2.08
C ALA A 134 2.05 -10.20 2.70
N CYS A 135 1.47 -9.22 2.00
CA CYS A 135 0.27 -8.52 2.49
C CYS A 135 -1.00 -9.34 2.29
N PHE A 136 -1.17 -9.97 1.13
CA PHE A 136 -2.39 -10.71 0.81
C PHE A 136 -2.35 -12.16 1.30
N GLY A 137 -1.17 -12.65 1.62
CA GLY A 137 -1.00 -14.04 1.99
C GLY A 137 -0.80 -14.94 0.78
N ARG A 138 -0.27 -16.11 1.04
CA ARG A 138 -0.06 -17.12 0.02
C ARG A 138 -1.28 -18.02 -0.06
N ARG A 139 -1.55 -18.45 -1.25
CA ARG A 139 -2.59 -19.43 -1.49
C ARG A 139 -1.99 -20.70 -2.05
#